data_10bda938c71f34b96f89753fc6defdd7
#
_entry.id   10bda938c71f34b96f89753fc6defdd7
#
_cell.length_a   1.000
_cell.length_b   1.000
_cell.length_c   1.000
_cell.angle_alpha   90.00
_cell.angle_beta   90.00
_cell.angle_gamma   90.00
#
_symmetry.space_group_name_H-M   'P 1'
#
loop_
_entity.id
_entity.type
_entity.pdbx_description
1 polymer ?
#
loop_
_entity_poly.entity_id
_entity_poly.type
_entity_poly.pdbx_seq_one_letter_code
_entity_poly.pdbx_strand_id
1 'polypeptide(L)'
;MPNQNVNKVIYGGRVLIDLTGDTVDPSKLLKGSKAHDKSGAQIEGACTFDVDSTDATAVAAEILFGKTAYVSGNKLTGTMKNNGAVTKKITTRDEEVTIPQGFHDGSGKVGIDATEKGKLIANNIREGVTILGVEGTM
;
A
#
# COMPACT_ATOMS: atom_id res chain seq x y z
N MET A 1 0.61 41.10 -34.91
CA MET A 1 0.30 39.99 -35.81
C MET A 1 0.02 38.78 -34.95
N PRO A 2 -1.04 38.01 -35.20
CA PRO A 2 -1.21 36.77 -34.44
C PRO A 2 -0.01 35.87 -34.69
N ASN A 3 0.56 35.33 -33.62
CA ASN A 3 1.67 34.38 -33.68
C ASN A 3 1.13 33.11 -34.38
N GLN A 4 1.48 32.93 -35.64
CA GLN A 4 1.10 31.72 -36.40
C GLN A 4 2.16 30.66 -36.11
N ASN A 5 1.80 29.69 -35.27
CA ASN A 5 2.65 28.52 -35.04
C ASN A 5 2.62 27.63 -36.31
N VAL A 6 3.76 27.05 -36.63
CA VAL A 6 3.89 26.11 -37.74
C VAL A 6 3.74 24.70 -37.20
N ASN A 7 2.71 23.99 -37.64
CA ASN A 7 2.44 22.61 -37.25
C ASN A 7 2.72 21.57 -38.34
N LYS A 8 2.99 22.05 -39.59
CA LYS A 8 3.36 21.18 -40.69
C LYS A 8 4.30 21.91 -41.66
N VAL A 9 5.37 21.24 -42.06
CA VAL A 9 6.35 21.74 -43.03
C VAL A 9 6.46 20.75 -44.17
N ILE A 10 6.27 21.23 -45.39
CA ILE A 10 6.44 20.46 -46.61
C ILE A 10 7.48 21.13 -47.50
N TYR A 11 8.45 20.38 -47.99
CA TYR A 11 9.47 20.85 -48.92
C TYR A 11 9.68 19.85 -50.05
N GLY A 12 9.66 20.36 -51.31
CA GLY A 12 9.83 19.50 -52.47
C GLY A 12 8.84 18.35 -52.59
N GLY A 13 7.60 18.56 -52.10
CA GLY A 13 6.58 17.51 -52.09
C GLY A 13 6.73 16.46 -50.94
N ARG A 14 7.73 16.62 -50.06
CA ARG A 14 7.95 15.74 -48.90
C ARG A 14 7.54 16.44 -47.62
N VAL A 15 6.84 15.72 -46.76
CA VAL A 15 6.54 16.17 -45.39
C VAL A 15 7.81 16.06 -44.56
N LEU A 16 8.29 17.16 -43.97
CA LEU A 16 9.43 17.23 -43.12
C LEU A 16 9.04 17.20 -41.64
N ILE A 17 7.95 17.88 -41.30
CA ILE A 17 7.36 17.88 -39.95
C ILE A 17 5.87 17.83 -40.08
N ASP A 18 5.18 17.03 -39.29
CA ASP A 18 3.73 17.00 -39.17
C ASP A 18 3.33 16.73 -37.71
N LEU A 19 2.87 17.77 -37.02
CA LEU A 19 2.41 17.70 -35.63
C LEU A 19 0.88 17.55 -35.54
N THR A 20 0.17 17.50 -36.66
CA THR A 20 -1.32 17.56 -36.68
C THR A 20 -1.97 16.36 -35.98
N GLY A 21 -1.25 15.23 -35.89
CA GLY A 21 -1.67 14.04 -35.16
C GLY A 21 -1.24 13.97 -33.70
N ASP A 22 -0.48 14.95 -33.19
CA ASP A 22 0.06 14.90 -31.83
C ASP A 22 -1.04 15.13 -30.79
N THR A 23 -0.96 14.38 -29.68
CA THR A 23 -1.96 14.38 -28.60
C THR A 23 -1.41 14.90 -27.27
N VAL A 24 -0.19 15.45 -27.28
CA VAL A 24 0.42 16.01 -26.07
C VAL A 24 -0.36 17.25 -25.61
N ASP A 25 -0.62 17.32 -24.31
CA ASP A 25 -1.18 18.49 -23.63
C ASP A 25 -0.44 18.76 -22.31
N PRO A 26 -0.55 19.97 -21.73
CA PRO A 26 0.15 20.32 -20.49
C PRO A 26 -0.09 19.37 -19.32
N SER A 27 -1.28 18.77 -19.22
CA SER A 27 -1.62 17.87 -18.10
C SER A 27 -0.89 16.52 -18.15
N LYS A 28 -0.43 16.12 -19.34
CA LYS A 28 0.30 14.88 -19.60
C LYS A 28 1.81 15.05 -19.71
N LEU A 29 2.27 16.28 -19.78
CA LEU A 29 3.69 16.62 -19.88
C LEU A 29 4.21 16.98 -18.48
N LEU A 30 5.33 16.38 -18.06
CA LEU A 30 5.92 16.66 -16.75
C LEU A 30 6.23 18.15 -16.57
N LYS A 31 5.92 18.67 -15.40
CA LYS A 31 6.16 20.06 -15.01
C LYS A 31 7.62 20.45 -15.26
N GLY A 32 7.80 21.57 -15.95
CA GLY A 32 9.11 22.08 -16.35
C GLY A 32 9.64 21.53 -17.68
N SER A 33 9.01 20.48 -18.24
CA SER A 33 9.31 20.02 -19.60
C SER A 33 8.53 20.86 -20.62
N LYS A 34 9.13 21.06 -21.81
CA LYS A 34 8.48 21.81 -22.91
C LYS A 34 8.36 20.92 -24.13
N ALA A 35 7.25 21.06 -24.84
CA ALA A 35 6.97 20.39 -26.12
C ALA A 35 6.20 21.33 -27.04
N HIS A 36 5.91 20.88 -28.27
CA HIS A 36 4.97 21.55 -29.17
C HIS A 36 3.72 20.69 -29.30
N ASP A 37 2.56 21.32 -29.24
CA ASP A 37 1.27 20.66 -29.42
C ASP A 37 0.91 20.54 -30.92
N LYS A 38 -0.26 19.95 -31.22
CA LYS A 38 -0.75 19.76 -32.59
C LYS A 38 -0.92 21.07 -33.38
N SER A 39 -0.96 22.23 -32.75
CA SER A 39 -1.01 23.53 -33.42
C SER A 39 0.37 24.09 -33.76
N GLY A 40 1.45 23.46 -33.28
CA GLY A 40 2.80 23.95 -33.32
C GLY A 40 3.12 24.98 -32.23
N ALA A 41 2.21 25.23 -31.28
CA ALA A 41 2.45 26.09 -30.15
C ALA A 41 3.35 25.39 -29.12
N GLN A 42 4.33 26.12 -28.57
CA GLN A 42 5.10 25.61 -27.44
C GLN A 42 4.21 25.57 -26.19
N ILE A 43 4.16 24.41 -25.54
CA ILE A 43 3.48 24.20 -24.27
C ILE A 43 4.49 23.82 -23.20
N GLU A 44 4.17 24.14 -21.94
CA GLU A 44 4.93 23.73 -20.77
C GLU A 44 4.09 22.76 -19.94
N GLY A 45 4.71 21.66 -19.48
CA GLY A 45 4.08 20.63 -18.69
C GLY A 45 3.57 21.13 -17.34
N ALA A 46 2.41 20.64 -16.95
CA ALA A 46 1.75 20.90 -15.68
C ALA A 46 1.62 19.64 -14.81
N CYS A 47 1.95 18.46 -15.35
CA CYS A 47 1.89 17.20 -14.62
C CYS A 47 2.96 17.16 -13.52
N THR A 48 2.57 16.93 -12.27
CA THR A 48 3.47 16.87 -11.11
C THR A 48 3.88 15.46 -10.72
N PHE A 49 3.42 14.45 -11.45
CA PHE A 49 3.74 13.04 -11.22
C PHE A 49 4.00 12.34 -12.57
N ASP A 50 4.90 11.38 -12.57
CA ASP A 50 5.29 10.59 -13.76
C ASP A 50 4.48 9.31 -13.95
N VAL A 51 3.66 8.95 -12.93
CA VAL A 51 2.73 7.82 -12.96
C VAL A 51 1.33 8.31 -12.58
N ASP A 52 0.32 7.94 -13.37
CA ASP A 52 -1.07 8.17 -12.98
C ASP A 52 -1.42 7.28 -11.80
N SER A 53 -1.59 7.87 -10.64
CA SER A 53 -1.97 7.21 -9.38
C SER A 53 -3.30 7.74 -8.84
N THR A 54 -4.15 8.29 -9.72
CA THR A 54 -5.44 8.87 -9.31
C THR A 54 -6.44 7.83 -8.80
N ASP A 55 -6.26 6.57 -9.16
CA ASP A 55 -7.04 5.41 -8.70
C ASP A 55 -6.51 4.80 -7.39
N ALA A 56 -5.38 5.31 -6.87
CA ALA A 56 -4.79 4.79 -5.63
C ALA A 56 -5.61 5.22 -4.40
N THR A 57 -5.93 4.25 -3.52
CA THR A 57 -6.83 4.41 -2.38
C THR A 57 -6.14 4.29 -1.03
N ALA A 58 -4.84 3.93 -0.99
CA ALA A 58 -4.12 3.73 0.26
C ALA A 58 -4.07 4.99 1.12
N VAL A 59 -4.22 4.81 2.43
CA VAL A 59 -4.07 5.89 3.43
C VAL A 59 -2.87 5.65 4.33
N ALA A 60 -2.39 6.69 5.02
CA ALA A 60 -1.19 6.60 5.86
C ALA A 60 -1.28 5.50 6.94
N ALA A 61 -2.47 5.22 7.46
CA ALA A 61 -2.70 4.17 8.46
C ALA A 61 -2.53 2.73 7.92
N GLU A 62 -2.54 2.55 6.60
CA GLU A 62 -2.35 1.26 5.92
C GLU A 62 -0.91 1.04 5.46
N ILE A 63 -0.06 2.05 5.62
CA ILE A 63 1.35 2.01 5.25
C ILE A 63 2.18 1.93 6.53
N LEU A 64 3.14 1.01 6.58
CA LEU A 64 4.04 0.85 7.73
C LEU A 64 4.74 2.16 8.09
N PHE A 65 4.85 2.43 9.39
CA PHE A 65 5.52 3.61 9.92
C PHE A 65 6.91 3.79 9.29
N GLY A 66 7.16 4.99 8.80
CA GLY A 66 8.41 5.38 8.15
C GLY A 66 8.55 4.89 6.69
N LYS A 67 7.64 4.06 6.18
CA LYS A 67 7.57 3.74 4.75
C LYS A 67 6.77 4.82 4.02
N THR A 68 7.04 4.97 2.73
CA THR A 68 6.34 5.98 1.91
C THR A 68 5.74 5.35 0.67
N ALA A 69 4.62 5.91 0.22
CA ALA A 69 3.96 5.58 -1.04
C ALA A 69 3.48 6.87 -1.73
N TYR A 70 3.18 6.79 -3.01
CA TYR A 70 2.54 7.88 -3.75
C TYR A 70 1.08 7.52 -4.01
N VAL A 71 0.18 8.41 -3.65
CA VAL A 71 -1.27 8.25 -3.81
C VAL A 71 -1.82 9.53 -4.41
N SER A 72 -2.47 9.45 -5.55
CA SER A 72 -3.01 10.62 -6.29
C SER A 72 -1.98 11.74 -6.46
N GLY A 73 -0.74 11.36 -6.84
CA GLY A 73 0.37 12.29 -7.03
C GLY A 73 1.03 12.83 -5.74
N ASN A 74 0.49 12.50 -4.55
CA ASN A 74 1.01 12.96 -3.27
C ASN A 74 1.80 11.87 -2.55
N LYS A 75 2.95 12.27 -1.99
CA LYS A 75 3.75 11.37 -1.16
C LYS A 75 3.12 11.24 0.23
N LEU A 76 2.72 10.02 0.59
CA LEU A 76 2.27 9.68 1.93
C LEU A 76 3.39 9.01 2.74
N THR A 77 3.46 9.32 4.03
CA THR A 77 4.31 8.61 4.99
C THR A 77 3.43 7.76 5.88
N GLY A 78 3.76 6.47 5.97
CA GLY A 78 3.00 5.49 6.75
C GLY A 78 3.04 5.76 8.25
N THR A 79 1.92 5.45 8.90
CA THR A 79 1.72 5.57 10.36
C THR A 79 1.36 4.24 11.02
N MET A 80 1.17 3.14 10.25
CA MET A 80 0.86 1.84 10.81
C MET A 80 2.00 1.34 11.69
N LYS A 81 1.71 1.04 12.95
CA LYS A 81 2.70 0.52 13.90
C LYS A 81 3.17 -0.86 13.47
N ASN A 82 4.47 -1.10 13.52
CA ASN A 82 5.04 -2.44 13.40
C ASN A 82 5.15 -3.07 14.81
N ASN A 83 4.34 -4.09 15.06
CA ASN A 83 4.34 -4.84 16.32
C ASN A 83 5.25 -6.08 16.27
N GLY A 84 5.76 -6.44 15.08
CA GLY A 84 6.59 -7.64 14.89
C GLY A 84 5.89 -8.91 15.35
N ALA A 85 6.63 -9.74 16.11
CA ALA A 85 6.12 -10.94 16.76
C ALA A 85 5.42 -10.60 18.08
N VAL A 86 4.09 -10.65 18.12
CA VAL A 86 3.34 -10.54 19.37
C VAL A 86 3.10 -11.92 19.94
N THR A 87 3.76 -12.22 21.07
CA THR A 87 3.59 -13.49 21.78
C THR A 87 2.96 -13.23 23.15
N LYS A 88 1.88 -13.94 23.45
CA LYS A 88 1.14 -13.85 24.72
C LYS A 88 0.86 -15.22 25.28
N LYS A 89 0.75 -15.30 26.60
CA LYS A 89 0.41 -16.52 27.32
C LYS A 89 -0.90 -16.33 28.06
N ILE A 90 -1.74 -17.35 28.07
CA ILE A 90 -2.99 -17.43 28.82
C ILE A 90 -2.69 -18.19 30.10
N THR A 91 -2.90 -17.56 31.24
CA THR A 91 -2.56 -18.10 32.57
C THR A 91 -3.81 -18.40 33.40
N THR A 92 -4.95 -17.83 33.04
CA THR A 92 -6.23 -18.06 33.73
C THR A 92 -7.34 -18.37 32.74
N ARG A 93 -8.41 -19.00 33.24
CA ARG A 93 -9.55 -19.41 32.41
C ARG A 93 -10.22 -18.24 31.71
N ASP A 94 -10.35 -17.12 32.39
CA ASP A 94 -11.11 -15.96 31.95
C ASP A 94 -10.19 -14.85 31.35
N GLU A 95 -8.92 -15.17 31.10
CA GLU A 95 -7.97 -14.22 30.51
C GLU A 95 -8.25 -14.05 29.03
N GLU A 96 -8.45 -12.79 28.62
CA GLU A 96 -8.55 -12.38 27.23
C GLU A 96 -7.24 -11.75 26.77
N VAL A 97 -6.82 -12.10 25.55
CA VAL A 97 -5.61 -11.56 24.95
C VAL A 97 -5.97 -10.56 23.85
N THR A 98 -5.71 -9.29 24.11
CA THR A 98 -5.85 -8.26 23.08
C THR A 98 -4.62 -8.25 22.17
N ILE A 99 -4.84 -8.44 20.88
CA ILE A 99 -3.82 -8.25 19.84
C ILE A 99 -3.82 -6.78 19.46
N PRO A 100 -2.70 -6.05 19.61
CA PRO A 100 -2.65 -4.62 19.31
C PRO A 100 -2.83 -4.38 17.81
N GLN A 101 -3.46 -3.24 17.45
CA GLN A 101 -3.58 -2.82 16.07
C GLN A 101 -2.22 -2.54 15.45
N GLY A 102 -2.02 -2.94 14.20
CA GLY A 102 -0.81 -2.70 13.42
C GLY A 102 -0.37 -3.91 12.60
N PHE A 103 0.81 -3.81 12.05
CA PHE A 103 1.44 -4.91 11.30
C PHE A 103 2.00 -5.96 12.27
N HIS A 104 1.79 -7.22 11.94
CA HIS A 104 2.36 -8.40 12.60
C HIS A 104 3.13 -9.24 11.58
N ASP A 105 4.32 -9.71 11.94
CA ASP A 105 5.19 -10.49 11.03
C ASP A 105 4.77 -11.96 10.88
N GLY A 106 3.69 -12.38 11.59
CA GLY A 106 3.16 -13.74 11.55
C GLY A 106 3.93 -14.74 12.42
N SER A 107 5.02 -14.37 13.07
CA SER A 107 5.80 -15.27 13.94
C SER A 107 5.33 -15.30 15.39
N GLY A 108 4.47 -14.36 15.79
CA GLY A 108 3.86 -14.30 17.11
C GLY A 108 2.94 -15.49 17.40
N LYS A 109 2.80 -15.84 18.68
CA LYS A 109 1.95 -16.95 19.12
C LYS A 109 1.19 -16.58 20.38
N VAL A 110 -0.10 -16.97 20.40
CA VAL A 110 -0.92 -16.94 21.61
C VAL A 110 -1.17 -18.38 22.03
N GLY A 111 -0.94 -18.71 23.28
CA GLY A 111 -1.14 -20.06 23.77
C GLY A 111 -1.20 -20.11 25.28
N ILE A 112 -1.68 -21.25 25.80
CA ILE A 112 -1.71 -21.51 27.24
C ILE A 112 -0.28 -21.53 27.78
N ASP A 113 -0.06 -20.93 28.95
CA ASP A 113 1.24 -20.98 29.63
C ASP A 113 1.68 -22.43 29.87
N ALA A 114 3.00 -22.67 29.85
CA ALA A 114 3.53 -24.02 29.96
C ALA A 114 3.19 -24.69 31.31
N THR A 115 3.18 -23.89 32.41
CA THR A 115 2.82 -24.38 33.74
C THR A 115 1.35 -24.79 33.78
N GLU A 116 0.45 -23.96 33.24
CA GLU A 116 -0.98 -24.25 33.20
C GLU A 116 -1.28 -25.42 32.26
N LYS A 117 -0.60 -25.48 31.12
CA LYS A 117 -0.71 -26.62 30.20
C LYS A 117 -0.25 -27.93 30.85
N GLY A 118 0.79 -27.89 31.69
CA GLY A 118 1.27 -29.07 32.44
C GLY A 118 0.28 -29.63 33.45
N LYS A 119 -0.71 -28.83 33.88
CA LYS A 119 -1.78 -29.26 34.77
C LYS A 119 -2.93 -29.98 34.02
N LEU A 120 -3.02 -29.83 32.69
CA LEU A 120 -4.00 -30.45 31.83
C LEU A 120 -3.56 -31.90 31.47
N ILE A 121 -3.61 -32.79 32.43
CA ILE A 121 -3.29 -34.20 32.27
C ILE A 121 -4.48 -35.04 32.70
N ALA A 122 -4.64 -36.26 32.15
CA ALA A 122 -5.79 -37.14 32.40
C ALA A 122 -6.08 -37.35 33.88
N ASN A 123 -5.03 -37.53 34.69
CA ASN A 123 -5.17 -37.79 36.14
C ASN A 123 -5.64 -36.58 36.97
N ASN A 124 -5.67 -35.39 36.40
CA ASN A 124 -6.19 -34.18 37.04
C ASN A 124 -7.61 -33.82 36.56
N ILE A 125 -8.15 -34.60 35.63
CA ILE A 125 -9.48 -34.38 35.02
C ILE A 125 -10.39 -35.52 35.40
N ARG A 126 -11.59 -35.19 35.88
CA ARG A 126 -12.59 -36.20 36.26
C ARG A 126 -12.93 -37.14 35.08
N GLU A 127 -13.09 -38.44 35.38
CA GLU A 127 -13.50 -39.42 34.38
C GLU A 127 -14.78 -39.00 33.64
N GLY A 128 -14.82 -39.17 32.33
CA GLY A 128 -15.92 -38.78 31.44
C GLY A 128 -15.96 -37.29 31.09
N VAL A 129 -14.97 -36.48 31.56
CA VAL A 129 -14.81 -35.05 31.18
C VAL A 129 -13.61 -34.91 30.27
N THR A 130 -13.79 -34.19 29.16
CA THR A 130 -12.68 -33.83 28.23
C THR A 130 -12.41 -32.33 28.29
N ILE A 131 -11.16 -31.91 28.55
CA ILE A 131 -10.73 -30.52 28.54
C ILE A 131 -9.61 -30.36 27.52
N LEU A 132 -9.82 -29.51 26.53
CA LEU A 132 -8.87 -29.22 25.44
C LEU A 132 -8.27 -30.49 24.79
N GLY A 133 -9.13 -31.51 24.59
CA GLY A 133 -8.76 -32.78 23.97
C GLY A 133 -8.09 -33.79 24.91
N VAL A 134 -7.93 -33.47 26.22
CA VAL A 134 -7.45 -34.42 27.25
C VAL A 134 -8.64 -35.03 27.96
N GLU A 135 -8.84 -36.33 27.81
CA GLU A 135 -9.89 -37.13 28.50
C GLU A 135 -9.44 -37.45 29.93
N GLY A 136 -10.32 -37.20 30.90
CA GLY A 136 -10.07 -37.44 32.32
C GLY A 136 -10.15 -38.89 32.70
N THR A 137 -9.30 -39.27 33.67
CA THR A 137 -9.22 -40.61 34.25
C THR A 137 -9.23 -40.62 35.78
N MET A 138 -9.40 -39.46 36.45
CA MET A 138 -9.49 -39.32 37.90
C MET A 138 -10.83 -39.77 38.46
#